data_3e3d5c6674c5706880db269dd7462030
#
_entry.id   3e3d5c6674c5706880db269dd7462030
#
_cell.length_a   1.000
_cell.length_b   1.000
_cell.length_c   1.000
_cell.angle_alpha   90.00
_cell.angle_beta   90.00
_cell.angle_gamma   90.00
#
_symmetry.space_group_name_H-M   'P 1'
#
loop_
_entity.id
_entity.type
_entity.pdbx_description
1 polymer ?
#
loop_
_entity_poly.entity_id
_entity_poly.type
_entity_poly.pdbx_seq_one_letter_code
_entity_poly.pdbx_strand_id
1 'polypeptide(L)'
;MSLEARDISFRYPCGRELYRGLSLSVEPGERVALTAPSGRGKTTLCQLLAGYLEPASGCVLADGEPVRPIARLRGEASPVQLLPQHPELAFDPRVRLGRSLGEAAGAGEACARARADELLGSFGVREEWLARRPHELSGGELMRLAMVRALSVRPRYLIADESTAMLDAVTQAELWHVLMGLQERDGWGLVLVSHSPALVGRVATRRVELR
;
A
#
# COMPACT_ATOMS: atom_id res chain seq x y z
N MET A 1 -14.00 11.68 7.83
CA MET A 1 -13.54 10.53 7.00
C MET A 1 -12.09 10.30 7.35
N SER A 2 -11.71 9.07 7.74
CA SER A 2 -10.34 8.74 8.20
C SER A 2 -10.10 7.24 8.13
N LEU A 3 -8.85 6.82 8.00
CA LEU A 3 -8.43 5.45 8.31
C LEU A 3 -8.09 5.40 9.79
N GLU A 4 -8.77 4.54 10.53
CA GLU A 4 -8.62 4.47 11.97
C GLU A 4 -8.33 3.04 12.43
N ALA A 5 -7.32 2.89 13.27
CA ALA A 5 -7.19 1.77 14.18
C ALA A 5 -7.75 2.21 15.54
N ARG A 6 -8.75 1.53 16.08
CA ARG A 6 -9.38 1.84 17.38
C ARG A 6 -9.09 0.73 18.36
N ASP A 7 -8.29 1.02 19.38
CA ASP A 7 -7.94 0.13 20.50
C ASP A 7 -7.54 -1.27 20.08
N ILE A 8 -6.80 -1.36 18.96
CA ILE A 8 -6.37 -2.65 18.41
C ILE A 8 -5.33 -3.32 19.30
N SER A 9 -5.53 -4.60 19.56
CA SER A 9 -4.54 -5.48 20.16
C SER A 9 -4.24 -6.63 19.21
N PHE A 10 -2.98 -7.04 19.15
CA PHE A 10 -2.57 -8.11 18.24
C PHE A 10 -1.43 -8.94 18.83
N ARG A 11 -1.52 -10.25 18.60
CA ARG A 11 -0.50 -11.24 18.93
C ARG A 11 -0.50 -12.34 17.88
N TYR A 12 0.68 -12.76 17.42
CA TYR A 12 0.81 -13.98 16.62
C TYR A 12 0.56 -15.24 17.48
N PRO A 13 0.06 -16.34 16.90
CA PRO A 13 -0.34 -17.55 17.66
C PRO A 13 0.73 -18.08 18.62
N CYS A 14 2.01 -18.02 18.23
CA CYS A 14 3.14 -18.51 19.04
C CYS A 14 4.05 -17.37 19.50
N GLY A 15 3.56 -16.12 19.55
CA GLY A 15 4.38 -14.95 19.75
C GLY A 15 4.02 -14.09 20.97
N ARG A 16 4.88 -13.11 21.23
CA ARG A 16 4.64 -12.03 22.18
C ARG A 16 3.53 -11.13 21.65
N GLU A 17 2.76 -10.51 22.56
CA GLU A 17 1.83 -9.44 22.23
C GLU A 17 2.58 -8.27 21.61
N LEU A 18 2.17 -7.88 20.40
CA LEU A 18 2.81 -6.81 19.63
C LEU A 18 2.17 -5.46 19.93
N TYR A 19 0.84 -5.44 20.00
CA TYR A 19 0.05 -4.25 20.29
C TYR A 19 -0.96 -4.53 21.37
N ARG A 20 -1.19 -3.52 22.24
CA ARG A 20 -2.22 -3.52 23.26
C ARG A 20 -2.92 -2.15 23.26
N GLY A 21 -4.17 -2.09 22.81
CA GLY A 21 -4.97 -0.87 22.80
C GLY A 21 -4.37 0.24 21.91
N LEU A 22 -3.72 -0.13 20.79
CA LEU A 22 -3.14 0.86 19.88
C LEU A 22 -4.26 1.58 19.12
N SER A 23 -4.20 2.92 19.15
CA SER A 23 -5.09 3.77 18.36
C SER A 23 -4.28 4.71 17.47
N LEU A 24 -4.72 4.82 16.21
CA LEU A 24 -4.10 5.63 15.16
C LEU A 24 -5.17 6.12 14.21
N SER A 25 -5.06 7.37 13.75
CA SER A 25 -5.90 7.90 12.66
C SER A 25 -5.04 8.48 11.55
N VAL A 26 -5.56 8.42 10.33
CA VAL A 26 -4.97 9.05 9.12
C VAL A 26 -6.11 9.69 8.35
N GLU A 27 -6.03 11.00 8.16
CA GLU A 27 -7.03 11.76 7.42
C GLU A 27 -6.80 11.67 5.90
N PRO A 28 -7.83 11.90 5.08
CA PRO A 28 -7.66 12.08 3.64
C PRO A 28 -6.66 13.21 3.35
N GLY A 29 -5.76 12.98 2.39
CA GLY A 29 -4.68 13.92 2.06
C GLY A 29 -3.52 13.96 3.05
N GLU A 30 -3.65 13.36 4.24
CA GLU A 30 -2.58 13.29 5.23
C GLU A 30 -1.51 12.24 4.85
N ARG A 31 -0.26 12.51 5.21
CA ARG A 31 0.88 11.61 4.99
C ARG A 31 1.56 11.31 6.32
N VAL A 32 1.23 10.16 6.90
CA VAL A 32 1.69 9.73 8.21
C VAL A 32 2.86 8.78 8.08
N ALA A 33 4.03 9.15 8.62
CA ALA A 33 5.15 8.23 8.74
C ALA A 33 5.09 7.48 10.08
N LEU A 34 5.12 6.16 10.00
CA LEU A 34 5.28 5.29 11.17
C LEU A 34 6.76 5.04 11.43
N THR A 35 7.21 5.41 12.62
CA THR A 35 8.60 5.23 13.04
C THR A 35 8.66 4.31 14.25
N ALA A 36 9.59 3.37 14.25
CA ALA A 36 9.91 2.51 15.37
C ALA A 36 11.22 1.76 15.09
N PRO A 37 11.92 1.24 16.10
CA PRO A 37 13.00 0.30 15.92
C PRO A 37 12.58 -0.93 15.10
N SER A 38 13.56 -1.61 14.48
CA SER A 38 13.29 -2.87 13.76
C SER A 38 12.67 -3.91 14.70
N GLY A 39 11.77 -4.75 14.15
CA GLY A 39 11.08 -5.80 14.91
C GLY A 39 9.93 -5.31 15.82
N ARG A 40 9.61 -4.03 15.83
CA ARG A 40 8.47 -3.46 16.61
C ARG A 40 7.11 -3.59 15.91
N GLY A 41 7.02 -4.37 14.83
CA GLY A 41 5.74 -4.71 14.22
C GLY A 41 5.22 -3.73 13.16
N LYS A 42 6.01 -2.75 12.67
CA LYS A 42 5.55 -1.80 11.63
C LYS A 42 4.80 -2.48 10.48
N THR A 43 5.40 -3.52 9.90
CA THR A 43 4.78 -4.34 8.84
C THR A 43 3.48 -4.99 9.30
N THR A 44 3.42 -5.49 10.55
CA THR A 44 2.21 -6.08 11.12
C THR A 44 1.09 -5.02 11.23
N LEU A 45 1.42 -3.78 11.65
CA LEU A 45 0.44 -2.70 11.67
C LEU A 45 -0.05 -2.37 10.27
N CYS A 46 0.85 -2.29 9.28
CA CYS A 46 0.48 -2.08 7.87
C CYS A 46 -0.49 -3.16 7.38
N GLN A 47 -0.24 -4.42 7.72
CA GLN A 47 -1.10 -5.56 7.38
C GLN A 47 -2.47 -5.52 8.09
N LEU A 48 -2.50 -5.11 9.36
CA LEU A 48 -3.75 -4.91 10.10
C LEU A 48 -4.59 -3.79 9.48
N LEU A 49 -3.98 -2.63 9.19
CA LEU A 49 -4.65 -1.49 8.57
C LEU A 49 -5.20 -1.82 7.18
N ALA A 50 -4.51 -2.67 6.42
CA ALA A 50 -4.93 -3.08 5.08
C ALA A 50 -5.87 -4.32 5.06
N GLY A 51 -6.17 -4.93 6.21
CA GLY A 51 -7.05 -6.10 6.31
C GLY A 51 -6.41 -7.43 5.89
N TYR A 52 -5.08 -7.52 5.84
CA TYR A 52 -4.38 -8.79 5.66
C TYR A 52 -4.32 -9.61 6.95
N LEU A 53 -4.39 -8.94 8.10
CA LEU A 53 -4.49 -9.54 9.42
C LEU A 53 -5.73 -8.97 10.14
N GLU A 54 -6.35 -9.78 10.99
CA GLU A 54 -7.43 -9.34 11.86
C GLU A 54 -6.89 -9.07 13.27
N PRO A 55 -7.24 -7.93 13.92
CA PRO A 55 -6.84 -7.68 15.30
C PRO A 55 -7.52 -8.66 16.25
N ALA A 56 -6.87 -8.99 17.37
CA ALA A 56 -7.45 -9.84 18.43
C ALA A 56 -8.57 -9.10 19.20
N SER A 57 -8.46 -7.77 19.31
CA SER A 57 -9.49 -6.87 19.83
C SER A 57 -9.37 -5.50 19.19
N GLY A 58 -10.42 -4.69 19.30
CA GLY A 58 -10.54 -3.42 18.59
C GLY A 58 -10.95 -3.61 17.13
N CYS A 59 -10.85 -2.57 16.33
CA CYS A 59 -11.24 -2.62 14.91
C CYS A 59 -10.42 -1.63 14.08
N VAL A 60 -10.36 -1.89 12.77
CA VAL A 60 -9.85 -0.95 11.77
C VAL A 60 -11.01 -0.47 10.90
N LEU A 61 -11.15 0.84 10.77
CA LEU A 61 -12.21 1.49 10.02
C LEU A 61 -11.61 2.36 8.90
N ALA A 62 -12.23 2.33 7.73
CA ALA A 62 -11.99 3.28 6.66
C ALA A 62 -13.27 4.10 6.44
N ASP A 63 -13.22 5.40 6.73
CA ASP A 63 -14.36 6.33 6.67
C ASP A 63 -15.59 5.87 7.49
N GLY A 64 -15.33 5.26 8.65
CA GLY A 64 -16.37 4.76 9.55
C GLY A 64 -16.83 3.34 9.28
N GLU A 65 -16.47 2.76 8.12
CA GLU A 65 -16.82 1.38 7.76
C GLU A 65 -15.68 0.42 8.10
N PRO A 66 -15.98 -0.78 8.63
CA PRO A 66 -14.93 -1.76 8.94
C PRO A 66 -14.13 -2.17 7.70
N VAL A 67 -12.81 -2.12 7.79
CA VAL A 67 -11.93 -2.70 6.77
C VAL A 67 -12.12 -4.21 6.77
N ARG A 68 -12.66 -4.73 5.68
CA ARG A 68 -12.93 -6.17 5.55
C ARG A 68 -11.63 -6.95 5.35
N PRO A 69 -11.49 -8.13 5.97
CA PRO A 69 -10.37 -9.01 5.67
C PRO A 69 -10.27 -9.32 4.18
N ILE A 70 -9.07 -9.24 3.63
CA ILE A 70 -8.82 -9.47 2.19
C ILE A 70 -9.41 -10.80 1.71
N ALA A 71 -9.32 -11.85 2.52
CA ALA A 71 -9.91 -13.17 2.22
C ALA A 71 -11.45 -13.16 2.06
N ARG A 72 -12.14 -12.10 2.52
CA ARG A 72 -13.60 -11.94 2.43
C ARG A 72 -14.04 -10.97 1.34
N LEU A 73 -13.10 -10.36 0.63
CA LEU A 73 -13.38 -9.49 -0.52
C LEU A 73 -13.67 -10.36 -1.74
N ARG A 74 -14.93 -10.54 -2.07
CA ARG A 74 -15.39 -11.35 -3.22
C ARG A 74 -15.29 -10.56 -4.53
N GLY A 75 -14.07 -10.16 -4.93
CA GLY A 75 -13.84 -9.37 -6.14
C GLY A 75 -14.05 -7.86 -5.97
N GLU A 76 -14.41 -7.38 -4.79
CA GLU A 76 -14.43 -5.97 -4.45
C GLU A 76 -13.02 -5.48 -4.09
N ALA A 77 -12.67 -4.27 -4.52
CA ALA A 77 -11.40 -3.67 -4.12
C ALA A 77 -11.49 -3.12 -2.69
N SER A 78 -10.45 -3.36 -1.88
CA SER A 78 -10.34 -2.71 -0.57
C SER A 78 -10.13 -1.20 -0.73
N PRO A 79 -10.77 -0.36 0.08
CA PRO A 79 -10.48 1.08 0.13
C PRO A 79 -9.06 1.39 0.64
N VAL A 80 -8.40 0.42 1.25
CA VAL A 80 -7.02 0.50 1.73
C VAL A 80 -6.15 -0.44 0.92
N GLN A 81 -5.15 0.10 0.22
CA GLN A 81 -4.20 -0.69 -0.56
C GLN A 81 -2.84 -0.70 0.12
N LEU A 82 -2.14 -1.83 0.03
CA LEU A 82 -0.81 -2.03 0.58
C LEU A 82 0.23 -2.20 -0.53
N LEU A 83 1.26 -1.38 -0.51
CA LEU A 83 2.49 -1.58 -1.27
C LEU A 83 3.50 -2.29 -0.36
N PRO A 84 3.75 -3.58 -0.57
CA PRO A 84 4.67 -4.35 0.26
C PRO A 84 6.13 -3.98 -0.04
N GLN A 85 7.03 -4.30 0.88
CA GLN A 85 8.47 -4.16 0.72
C GLN A 85 9.00 -4.97 -0.49
N HIS A 86 8.42 -6.13 -0.72
CA HIS A 86 8.73 -7.03 -1.82
C HIS A 86 7.61 -6.98 -2.87
N PRO A 87 7.83 -6.32 -4.02
CA PRO A 87 6.76 -6.10 -5.01
C PRO A 87 6.21 -7.39 -5.61
N GLU A 88 6.96 -8.49 -5.59
CA GLU A 88 6.50 -9.81 -6.02
C GLU A 88 5.30 -10.33 -5.21
N LEU A 89 5.15 -9.89 -3.95
CA LEU A 89 4.01 -10.27 -3.11
C LEU A 89 2.67 -9.64 -3.58
N ALA A 90 2.74 -8.64 -4.46
CA ALA A 90 1.55 -8.02 -5.03
C ALA A 90 0.95 -8.81 -6.20
N PHE A 91 1.63 -9.87 -6.70
CA PHE A 91 1.26 -10.57 -7.92
C PHE A 91 1.25 -12.09 -7.74
N ASP A 92 0.36 -12.78 -8.47
CA ASP A 92 0.49 -14.24 -8.65
C ASP A 92 1.66 -14.51 -9.61
N PRO A 93 2.71 -15.27 -9.18
CA PRO A 93 3.89 -15.54 -10.00
C PRO A 93 3.59 -16.34 -11.29
N ARG A 94 2.43 -16.96 -11.38
CA ARG A 94 2.00 -17.78 -12.54
C ARG A 94 1.26 -16.96 -13.59
N VAL A 95 0.77 -15.76 -13.22
CA VAL A 95 -0.08 -14.91 -14.07
C VAL A 95 0.77 -13.84 -14.75
N ARG A 96 0.46 -13.51 -16.02
CA ARG A 96 1.07 -12.38 -16.71
C ARG A 96 0.61 -11.06 -16.09
N LEU A 97 1.51 -10.09 -16.04
CA LEU A 97 1.29 -8.82 -15.36
C LEU A 97 0.11 -8.02 -15.91
N GLY A 98 -0.07 -8.00 -17.23
CA GLY A 98 -1.23 -7.34 -17.84
C GLY A 98 -2.57 -7.95 -17.41
N ARG A 99 -2.64 -9.26 -17.25
CA ARG A 99 -3.83 -9.92 -16.70
C ARG A 99 -4.04 -9.60 -15.23
N SER A 100 -2.96 -9.60 -14.44
CA SER A 100 -3.02 -9.27 -13.01
C SER A 100 -3.50 -7.83 -12.76
N LEU A 101 -3.11 -6.88 -13.62
CA LEU A 101 -3.63 -5.51 -13.57
C LEU A 101 -5.11 -5.44 -13.95
N GLY A 102 -5.52 -6.19 -14.98
CA GLY A 102 -6.92 -6.27 -15.41
C GLY A 102 -7.85 -6.86 -14.34
N GLU A 103 -7.37 -7.86 -13.59
CA GLU A 103 -8.10 -8.45 -12.46
C GLU A 103 -8.26 -7.46 -11.30
N ALA A 104 -7.24 -6.64 -11.02
CA ALA A 104 -7.31 -5.62 -9.97
C ALA A 104 -8.29 -4.49 -10.33
N ALA A 105 -8.33 -4.09 -11.60
CA ALA A 105 -9.22 -3.03 -12.07
C ALA A 105 -10.71 -3.42 -12.08
N GLY A 106 -11.04 -4.68 -11.78
CA GLY A 106 -12.41 -5.20 -11.87
C GLY A 106 -12.80 -5.49 -13.33
N ALA A 107 -13.32 -6.69 -13.58
CA ALA A 107 -13.75 -7.07 -14.92
C ALA A 107 -15.01 -6.30 -15.31
N GLY A 108 -14.88 -5.13 -15.91
CA GLY A 108 -16.04 -4.47 -16.52
C GLY A 108 -16.09 -2.94 -16.53
N GLU A 109 -15.33 -2.24 -15.74
CA GLU A 109 -15.41 -0.78 -15.72
C GLU A 109 -14.41 -0.14 -16.70
N ALA A 110 -14.92 0.46 -17.79
CA ALA A 110 -14.12 1.24 -18.75
C ALA A 110 -13.29 2.33 -18.04
N CYS A 111 -13.82 2.92 -16.96
CA CYS A 111 -13.17 3.92 -16.14
C CYS A 111 -11.91 3.38 -15.43
N ALA A 112 -11.94 2.13 -14.92
CA ALA A 112 -10.79 1.52 -14.25
C ALA A 112 -9.67 1.18 -15.26
N ARG A 113 -10.02 0.79 -16.50
CA ARG A 113 -9.04 0.59 -17.57
C ARG A 113 -8.37 1.89 -17.98
N ALA A 114 -9.14 2.96 -18.25
CA ALA A 114 -8.59 4.26 -18.58
C ALA A 114 -7.68 4.80 -17.48
N ARG A 115 -8.02 4.54 -16.21
CA ARG A 115 -7.17 4.89 -15.06
C ARG A 115 -5.89 4.07 -15.04
N ALA A 116 -5.95 2.77 -15.31
CA ALA A 116 -4.77 1.93 -15.39
C ALA A 116 -3.84 2.39 -16.51
N ASP A 117 -4.37 2.72 -17.69
CA ASP A 117 -3.58 3.21 -18.84
C ASP A 117 -2.88 4.54 -18.53
N GLU A 118 -3.57 5.49 -17.87
CA GLU A 118 -2.98 6.74 -17.38
C GLU A 118 -1.81 6.47 -16.40
N LEU A 119 -2.02 5.56 -15.47
CA LEU A 119 -1.01 5.22 -14.46
C LEU A 119 0.19 4.49 -15.08
N LEU A 120 -0.01 3.63 -16.07
CA LEU A 120 1.08 2.99 -16.81
C LEU A 120 2.02 4.04 -17.41
N GLY A 121 1.47 5.07 -18.06
CA GLY A 121 2.23 6.20 -18.59
C GLY A 121 2.95 6.99 -17.50
N SER A 122 2.23 7.34 -16.41
CA SER A 122 2.77 8.12 -15.30
C SER A 122 3.97 7.45 -14.61
N PHE A 123 3.90 6.13 -14.42
CA PHE A 123 4.99 5.34 -13.81
C PHE A 123 6.03 4.85 -14.82
N GLY A 124 5.95 5.23 -16.10
CA GLY A 124 6.89 4.82 -17.14
C GLY A 124 6.93 3.31 -17.37
N VAL A 125 5.78 2.65 -17.25
CA VAL A 125 5.66 1.21 -17.52
C VAL A 125 5.69 0.98 -19.02
N ARG A 126 6.54 0.04 -19.45
CA ARG A 126 6.63 -0.35 -20.86
C ARG A 126 5.60 -1.41 -21.18
N GLU A 127 4.97 -1.31 -22.35
CA GLU A 127 3.94 -2.25 -22.80
C GLU A 127 4.42 -3.71 -22.83
N GLU A 128 5.68 -3.91 -23.22
CA GLU A 128 6.32 -5.23 -23.26
C GLU A 128 6.36 -5.94 -21.90
N TRP A 129 6.35 -5.18 -20.78
CA TRP A 129 6.35 -5.77 -19.44
C TRP A 129 5.01 -6.45 -19.11
N LEU A 130 3.92 -6.00 -19.71
CA LEU A 130 2.59 -6.55 -19.47
C LEU A 130 2.44 -8.00 -19.95
N ALA A 131 3.24 -8.39 -20.95
CA ALA A 131 3.28 -9.76 -21.45
C ALA A 131 4.11 -10.70 -20.57
N ARG A 132 4.95 -10.15 -19.67
CA ARG A 132 5.87 -10.90 -18.80
C ARG A 132 5.19 -11.34 -17.49
N ARG A 133 5.87 -12.26 -16.79
CA ARG A 133 5.54 -12.69 -15.43
C ARG A 133 6.39 -11.92 -14.40
N PRO A 134 5.98 -11.88 -13.11
CA PRO A 134 6.70 -11.13 -12.08
C PRO A 134 8.20 -11.42 -12.00
N HIS A 135 8.61 -12.67 -12.09
CA HIS A 135 10.01 -13.10 -11.98
C HIS A 135 10.89 -12.73 -13.20
N GLU A 136 10.29 -12.21 -14.28
CA GLU A 136 10.99 -11.80 -15.51
C GLU A 136 11.32 -10.29 -15.52
N LEU A 137 10.98 -9.56 -14.42
CA LEU A 137 11.22 -8.13 -14.25
C LEU A 137 12.20 -7.86 -13.12
N SER A 138 12.90 -6.71 -13.21
CA SER A 138 13.67 -6.18 -12.09
C SER A 138 12.75 -5.69 -10.97
N GLY A 139 13.29 -5.56 -9.75
CA GLY A 139 12.50 -5.08 -8.61
C GLY A 139 11.89 -3.68 -8.83
N GLY A 140 12.63 -2.78 -9.51
CA GLY A 140 12.13 -1.44 -9.83
C GLY A 140 11.01 -1.45 -10.87
N GLU A 141 11.13 -2.26 -11.92
CA GLU A 141 10.08 -2.44 -12.93
C GLU A 141 8.81 -3.04 -12.30
N LEU A 142 8.99 -4.04 -11.43
CA LEU A 142 7.88 -4.68 -10.75
C LEU A 142 7.21 -3.76 -9.73
N MET A 143 7.98 -2.91 -9.04
CA MET A 143 7.43 -1.91 -8.11
C MET A 143 6.57 -0.87 -8.86
N ARG A 144 6.97 -0.42 -10.05
CA ARG A 144 6.14 0.47 -10.89
C ARG A 144 4.78 -0.16 -11.18
N LEU A 145 4.76 -1.42 -11.55
CA LEU A 145 3.52 -2.17 -11.79
C LEU A 145 2.71 -2.41 -10.50
N ALA A 146 3.35 -2.63 -9.36
CA ALA A 146 2.67 -2.76 -8.07
C ALA A 146 1.97 -1.44 -7.68
N MET A 147 2.60 -0.28 -7.93
CA MET A 147 1.98 1.04 -7.73
C MET A 147 0.80 1.25 -8.67
N VAL A 148 0.94 0.93 -9.96
CA VAL A 148 -0.17 0.98 -10.93
C VAL A 148 -1.34 0.13 -10.43
N ARG A 149 -1.07 -1.12 -10.03
CA ARG A 149 -2.08 -2.06 -9.54
C ARG A 149 -2.83 -1.52 -8.33
N ALA A 150 -2.10 -1.01 -7.34
CA ALA A 150 -2.69 -0.47 -6.11
C ALA A 150 -3.52 0.80 -6.36
N LEU A 151 -3.09 1.67 -7.28
CA LEU A 151 -3.75 2.95 -7.55
C LEU A 151 -4.89 2.85 -8.58
N SER A 152 -4.91 1.80 -9.42
CA SER A 152 -5.96 1.61 -10.43
C SER A 152 -7.36 1.44 -9.83
N VAL A 153 -7.44 0.91 -8.61
CA VAL A 153 -8.70 0.72 -7.87
C VAL A 153 -9.18 1.98 -7.13
N ARG A 154 -8.48 3.12 -7.29
CA ARG A 154 -8.78 4.40 -6.61
C ARG A 154 -8.90 4.25 -5.09
N PRO A 155 -7.84 3.81 -4.42
CA PRO A 155 -7.87 3.64 -2.98
C PRO A 155 -8.14 4.96 -2.27
N ARG A 156 -8.77 4.90 -1.11
CA ARG A 156 -8.91 6.05 -0.21
C ARG A 156 -7.67 6.21 0.67
N TYR A 157 -6.96 5.12 0.92
CA TYR A 157 -5.74 5.08 1.71
C TYR A 157 -4.73 4.14 1.07
N LEU A 158 -3.49 4.60 1.02
CA LEU A 158 -2.35 3.81 0.56
C LEU A 158 -1.38 3.59 1.71
N ILE A 159 -0.93 2.37 1.88
CA ILE A 159 0.10 2.00 2.86
C ILE A 159 1.35 1.59 2.10
N ALA A 160 2.46 2.27 2.34
CA ALA A 160 3.76 1.97 1.76
C ALA A 160 4.69 1.42 2.86
N ASP A 161 4.83 0.10 2.90
CA ASP A 161 5.68 -0.60 3.89
C ASP A 161 7.06 -0.86 3.29
N GLU A 162 8.00 0.07 3.51
CA GLU A 162 9.38 0.01 3.00
C GLU A 162 9.48 -0.28 1.49
N SER A 163 8.43 0.02 0.75
CA SER A 163 8.18 -0.43 -0.62
C SER A 163 9.25 -0.02 -1.63
N THR A 164 10.06 1.00 -1.34
CA THR A 164 11.13 1.46 -2.23
C THR A 164 12.53 1.32 -1.63
N ALA A 165 12.67 0.60 -0.52
CA ALA A 165 13.95 0.49 0.19
C ALA A 165 15.03 -0.27 -0.60
N MET A 166 14.64 -1.13 -1.52
CA MET A 166 15.54 -1.95 -2.35
C MET A 166 15.89 -1.31 -3.70
N LEU A 167 15.38 -0.09 -3.95
CA LEU A 167 15.63 0.62 -5.21
C LEU A 167 16.82 1.57 -5.06
N ASP A 168 17.47 1.84 -6.18
CA ASP A 168 18.47 2.92 -6.24
C ASP A 168 17.81 4.28 -6.00
N ALA A 169 18.63 5.26 -5.59
CA ALA A 169 18.13 6.56 -5.14
C ALA A 169 17.40 7.36 -6.24
N VAL A 170 17.79 7.16 -7.51
CA VAL A 170 17.17 7.87 -8.65
C VAL A 170 15.79 7.30 -8.91
N THR A 171 15.70 5.99 -9.07
CA THR A 171 14.41 5.28 -9.25
C THR A 171 13.47 5.54 -8.08
N GLN A 172 13.99 5.51 -6.83
CA GLN A 172 13.20 5.85 -5.66
C GLN A 172 12.64 7.27 -5.74
N ALA A 173 13.47 8.27 -6.07
CA ALA A 173 13.04 9.66 -6.15
C ALA A 173 11.99 9.88 -7.25
N GLU A 174 12.17 9.26 -8.42
CA GLU A 174 11.20 9.31 -9.51
C GLU A 174 9.82 8.76 -9.09
N LEU A 175 9.80 7.56 -8.50
CA LEU A 175 8.55 6.91 -8.07
C LEU A 175 7.81 7.74 -7.01
N TRP A 176 8.56 8.27 -6.03
CA TRP A 176 7.95 9.12 -5.01
C TRP A 176 7.47 10.45 -5.57
N HIS A 177 8.16 11.03 -6.55
CA HIS A 177 7.70 12.25 -7.22
C HIS A 177 6.35 12.04 -7.91
N VAL A 178 6.22 10.97 -8.69
CA VAL A 178 4.96 10.60 -9.35
C VAL A 178 3.86 10.31 -8.32
N LEU A 179 4.19 9.52 -7.29
CA LEU A 179 3.24 9.12 -6.25
C LEU A 179 2.70 10.33 -5.49
N MET A 180 3.55 11.31 -5.16
CA MET A 180 3.13 12.53 -4.47
C MET A 180 2.25 13.41 -5.36
N GLY A 181 2.58 13.58 -6.64
CA GLY A 181 1.72 14.31 -7.57
C GLY A 181 0.32 13.69 -7.71
N LEU A 182 0.24 12.36 -7.74
CA LEU A 182 -1.02 11.63 -7.74
C LEU A 182 -1.78 11.79 -6.42
N GLN A 183 -1.09 11.75 -5.29
CA GLN A 183 -1.67 11.92 -3.97
C GLN A 183 -2.26 13.33 -3.78
N GLU A 184 -1.56 14.36 -4.21
CA GLU A 184 -2.03 15.75 -4.16
C GLU A 184 -3.27 15.97 -5.04
N ARG A 185 -3.32 15.33 -6.20
CA ARG A 185 -4.46 15.41 -7.12
C ARG A 185 -5.69 14.65 -6.63
N ASP A 186 -5.48 13.42 -6.14
CA ASP A 186 -6.56 12.48 -5.83
C ASP A 186 -6.98 12.50 -4.35
N GLY A 187 -6.17 13.09 -3.45
CA GLY A 187 -6.51 13.38 -2.06
C GLY A 187 -6.56 12.17 -1.11
N TRP A 188 -5.98 11.02 -1.50
CA TRP A 188 -5.96 9.85 -0.62
C TRP A 188 -4.96 10.00 0.54
N GLY A 189 -5.25 9.36 1.69
CA GLY A 189 -4.35 9.32 2.84
C GLY A 189 -3.19 8.34 2.65
N LEU A 190 -2.00 8.67 3.17
CA LEU A 190 -0.80 7.84 3.07
C LEU A 190 -0.28 7.42 4.44
N VAL A 191 -0.03 6.13 4.61
CA VAL A 191 0.82 5.59 5.69
C VAL A 191 2.15 5.18 5.09
N LEU A 192 3.24 5.74 5.61
CA LEU A 192 4.60 5.47 5.14
C LEU A 192 5.42 4.81 6.24
N VAL A 193 6.03 3.68 5.94
CA VAL A 193 7.12 3.09 6.73
C VAL A 193 8.40 3.21 5.92
N SER A 194 9.41 3.85 6.48
CA SER A 194 10.74 3.97 5.85
C SER A 194 11.83 4.15 6.89
N HIS A 195 12.99 3.57 6.61
CA HIS A 195 14.23 3.80 7.37
C HIS A 195 15.03 5.00 6.86
N SER A 196 14.62 5.64 5.76
CA SER A 196 15.28 6.83 5.21
C SER A 196 14.73 8.12 5.86
N PRO A 197 15.48 8.82 6.74
CA PRO A 197 15.05 10.09 7.32
C PRO A 197 14.79 11.16 6.26
N ALA A 198 15.57 11.12 5.16
CA ALA A 198 15.43 12.05 4.06
C ALA A 198 14.08 11.87 3.33
N LEU A 199 13.69 10.62 3.05
CA LEU A 199 12.40 10.33 2.44
C LEU A 199 11.25 10.73 3.37
N VAL A 200 11.31 10.34 4.65
CA VAL A 200 10.31 10.70 5.66
C VAL A 200 10.18 12.21 5.78
N GLY A 201 11.30 12.94 5.78
CA GLY A 201 11.30 14.41 5.87
C GLY A 201 10.69 15.12 4.66
N ARG A 202 10.73 14.50 3.46
CA ARG A 202 10.15 15.06 2.23
C ARG A 202 8.68 14.72 2.04
N VAL A 203 8.27 13.52 2.48
CA VAL A 203 6.94 12.97 2.18
C VAL A 203 5.96 13.19 3.32
N ALA A 204 6.35 12.94 4.57
CA ALA A 204 5.43 12.91 5.68
C ALA A 204 5.00 14.31 6.15
N THR A 205 3.71 14.47 6.39
CA THR A 205 3.14 15.65 7.08
C THR A 205 3.11 15.47 8.59
N ARG A 206 3.02 14.22 9.07
CA ARG A 206 3.03 13.86 10.50
C ARG A 206 3.85 12.60 10.73
N ARG A 207 4.47 12.50 11.89
CA ARG A 207 5.20 11.30 12.33
C ARG A 207 4.52 10.72 13.56
N VAL A 208 4.42 9.39 13.59
CA VAL A 208 3.88 8.63 14.72
C VAL A 208 4.92 7.59 15.12
N GLU A 209 5.35 7.68 16.38
CA GLU A 209 6.28 6.71 16.95
C GLU A 209 5.51 5.57 17.61
N LEU A 210 5.73 4.33 17.15
CA LEU A 210 5.19 3.14 17.79
C LEU A 210 6.07 2.75 18.98
N ARG A 211 5.47 2.69 20.16
CA ARG A 211 6.12 2.38 21.43
C ARG A 211 5.99 0.91 21.82
#